data_c5199f6564ca3157495d4f7706f939c5
#
_entry.id   c5199f6564ca3157495d4f7706f939c5
#
_cell.length_a   1.000
_cell.length_b   1.000
_cell.length_c   1.000
_cell.angle_alpha   90.00
_cell.angle_beta   90.00
_cell.angle_gamma   90.00
#
_symmetry.space_group_name_H-M   'P 1'
#
loop_
_entity.id
_entity.type
_entity.pdbx_description
1 polymer ?
#
loop_
_entity_poly.entity_id
_entity_poly.type
_entity_poly.pdbx_seq_one_letter_code
_entity_poly.pdbx_strand_id
1 'polypeptide(L)'
;CVRDCRRTSSVSDMKEIVVIIGGGIAGLEAATQLLKLGHSPIIVEKSERLGGHVADWNRLFPDLTPAKDIVEELIASSKDANIFLKTEISFINRLKDSYNVMLSNGISISTRYILYTTGFKLFDAQKKEEYGYSIYNQVITNADLEQWFNTGKDKRISGKEISKIGFVHCVGSRDEKARNSQCSKVCCITAIKQAIEMKEKFPDAEIYCFYMDLRLFGKKFEDFYIKAQRDYGIHFIRGRVSEVSENIDGRVIVKAEDTLAGKPLKVTLDLLVLMSGMVCNPESTKAASMLSLPIDSDGFLQSSDNVFHITSSPRKGAYYAG
;
A
#
# COMPACT_ATOMS: atom_id res chain seq x y z
N CYS A 1 20.59 -25.55 32.29
CA CYS A 1 21.78 -24.65 32.18
C CYS A 1 21.44 -23.56 31.20
N VAL A 2 20.77 -22.49 31.64
CA VAL A 2 20.53 -21.28 30.87
C VAL A 2 21.77 -20.41 31.07
N ARG A 3 22.64 -20.35 30.07
CA ARG A 3 23.74 -19.40 30.06
C ARG A 3 23.22 -18.03 29.70
N ASP A 4 23.35 -17.15 30.66
CA ASP A 4 23.15 -15.70 30.60
C ASP A 4 23.94 -15.10 29.41
N CYS A 5 23.26 -14.75 28.34
CA CYS A 5 23.87 -14.12 27.17
C CYS A 5 23.73 -12.60 27.31
N ARG A 6 24.28 -12.06 28.42
CA ARG A 6 24.54 -10.61 28.53
C ARG A 6 25.78 -10.29 27.73
N ARG A 7 25.66 -10.08 26.44
CA ARG A 7 26.63 -9.28 25.70
C ARG A 7 26.37 -7.80 26.01
N THR A 8 27.04 -7.30 27.02
CA THR A 8 27.33 -5.89 27.15
C THR A 8 28.32 -5.49 26.06
N SER A 9 27.85 -5.27 24.83
CA SER A 9 28.58 -4.44 23.90
C SER A 9 28.25 -3.01 24.29
N SER A 10 29.23 -2.24 24.69
CA SER A 10 29.19 -0.79 24.76
C SER A 10 28.84 -0.26 23.37
N VAL A 11 27.54 -0.12 23.08
CA VAL A 11 27.07 0.68 21.96
C VAL A 11 27.51 2.10 22.34
N SER A 12 28.46 2.65 21.58
CA SER A 12 28.92 4.02 21.78
C SER A 12 27.68 4.91 21.79
N ASP A 13 27.49 5.71 22.84
CA ASP A 13 26.44 6.73 23.03
C ASP A 13 26.52 7.89 22.02
N MET A 14 26.96 7.63 20.78
CA MET A 14 27.07 8.66 19.76
C MET A 14 25.73 8.80 19.02
N LYS A 15 25.15 9.98 19.14
CA LYS A 15 23.97 10.41 18.41
C LYS A 15 24.23 10.36 16.90
N GLU A 16 23.62 9.40 16.21
CA GLU A 16 23.77 9.21 14.77
C GLU A 16 22.70 9.96 13.98
N ILE A 17 23.13 10.55 12.87
CA ILE A 17 22.19 11.06 11.86
C ILE A 17 21.77 9.89 10.98
N VAL A 18 20.46 9.73 10.76
CA VAL A 18 19.88 8.73 9.85
C VAL A 18 18.99 9.45 8.85
N VAL A 19 19.32 9.37 7.57
CA VAL A 19 18.49 9.92 6.50
C VAL A 19 17.42 8.89 6.12
N ILE A 20 16.15 9.28 6.24
CA ILE A 20 14.98 8.48 5.90
C ILE A 20 14.38 9.04 4.62
N ILE A 21 14.31 8.23 3.56
CA ILE A 21 13.78 8.62 2.25
C ILE A 21 12.33 8.16 2.13
N GLY A 22 11.40 9.07 2.33
CA GLY A 22 9.95 8.84 2.35
C GLY A 22 9.33 9.10 3.71
N GLY A 23 8.33 9.96 3.75
CA GLY A 23 7.58 10.37 4.95
C GLY A 23 6.24 9.64 5.11
N GLY A 24 6.11 8.42 4.56
CA GLY A 24 4.98 7.53 4.80
C GLY A 24 5.01 6.93 6.22
N ILE A 25 4.04 6.07 6.54
CA ILE A 25 3.94 5.44 7.87
C ILE A 25 5.22 4.70 8.30
N ALA A 26 5.89 4.01 7.36
CA ALA A 26 7.14 3.31 7.65
C ALA A 26 8.27 4.28 8.01
N GLY A 27 8.38 5.41 7.31
CA GLY A 27 9.36 6.46 7.60
C GLY A 27 9.10 7.18 8.92
N LEU A 28 7.83 7.49 9.20
CA LEU A 28 7.41 8.12 10.45
C LEU A 28 7.66 7.21 11.66
N GLU A 29 7.30 5.93 11.56
CA GLU A 29 7.55 4.96 12.62
C GLU A 29 9.06 4.76 12.84
N ALA A 30 9.84 4.64 11.77
CA ALA A 30 11.29 4.55 11.86
C ALA A 30 11.89 5.78 12.56
N ALA A 31 11.45 6.99 12.20
CA ALA A 31 11.89 8.22 12.84
C ALA A 31 11.54 8.23 14.34
N THR A 32 10.31 7.82 14.70
CA THR A 32 9.86 7.69 16.08
C THR A 32 10.74 6.76 16.90
N GLN A 33 11.06 5.58 16.35
CA GLN A 33 11.92 4.61 17.05
C GLN A 33 13.37 5.10 17.16
N LEU A 34 13.91 5.75 16.12
CA LEU A 34 15.25 6.33 16.15
C LEU A 34 15.37 7.45 17.20
N LEU A 35 14.36 8.31 17.34
CA LEU A 35 14.30 9.32 18.39
C LEU A 35 14.32 8.70 19.79
N LYS A 36 13.52 7.64 20.00
CA LYS A 36 13.52 6.89 21.29
C LYS A 36 14.87 6.28 21.61
N LEU A 37 15.65 5.91 20.60
CA LEU A 37 17.01 5.37 20.74
C LEU A 37 18.09 6.47 20.86
N GLY A 38 17.72 7.76 20.87
CA GLY A 38 18.62 8.88 21.01
C GLY A 38 19.32 9.33 19.72
N HIS A 39 18.90 8.80 18.56
CA HIS A 39 19.45 9.18 17.26
C HIS A 39 18.76 10.43 16.67
N SER A 40 19.29 10.96 15.56
CA SER A 40 18.78 12.13 14.86
C SER A 40 18.24 11.77 13.48
N PRO A 41 16.97 11.37 13.34
CA PRO A 41 16.37 11.10 12.05
C PRO A 41 16.15 12.40 11.26
N ILE A 42 16.38 12.29 9.93
CA ILE A 42 16.05 13.33 8.96
C ILE A 42 15.15 12.70 7.91
N ILE A 43 13.89 13.13 7.86
CA ILE A 43 12.91 12.65 6.87
C ILE A 43 12.95 13.56 5.64
N VAL A 44 13.13 12.95 4.47
CA VAL A 44 13.06 13.63 3.17
C VAL A 44 11.81 13.13 2.45
N GLU A 45 10.81 14.00 2.29
CA GLU A 45 9.52 13.69 1.68
C GLU A 45 9.25 14.62 0.48
N LYS A 46 8.93 14.02 -0.66
CA LYS A 46 8.67 14.73 -1.92
C LYS A 46 7.36 15.48 -1.94
N SER A 47 6.36 14.97 -1.22
CA SER A 47 5.05 15.58 -1.15
C SER A 47 5.03 16.77 -0.17
N GLU A 48 3.92 17.48 -0.16
CA GLU A 48 3.69 18.58 0.79
C GLU A 48 3.21 18.13 2.16
N ARG A 49 2.97 16.82 2.33
CA ARG A 49 2.42 16.23 3.56
C ARG A 49 3.06 14.88 3.88
N LEU A 50 2.99 14.52 5.14
CA LEU A 50 3.42 13.22 5.66
C LEU A 50 2.27 12.20 5.65
N GLY A 51 2.59 10.93 5.92
CA GLY A 51 1.64 9.83 6.05
C GLY A 51 1.52 8.93 4.82
N GLY A 52 2.03 9.38 3.66
CA GLY A 52 2.01 8.59 2.42
C GLY A 52 0.60 8.17 2.01
N HIS A 53 0.42 6.98 1.46
CA HIS A 53 -0.89 6.45 1.04
C HIS A 53 -1.91 6.35 2.18
N VAL A 54 -1.44 6.05 3.41
CA VAL A 54 -2.35 5.86 4.55
C VAL A 54 -3.07 7.16 4.92
N ALA A 55 -2.46 8.31 4.65
CA ALA A 55 -3.12 9.61 4.84
C ALA A 55 -4.34 9.84 3.94
N ASP A 56 -4.48 9.04 2.87
CA ASP A 56 -5.63 9.08 1.95
C ASP A 56 -6.69 8.04 2.27
N TRP A 57 -6.40 7.09 3.17
CA TRP A 57 -7.33 6.03 3.53
C TRP A 57 -8.30 6.48 4.62
N ASN A 58 -9.50 5.88 4.62
CA ASN A 58 -10.51 6.17 5.64
C ASN A 58 -10.27 5.37 6.91
N ARG A 59 -10.25 4.04 6.79
CA ARG A 59 -10.02 3.12 7.92
C ARG A 59 -8.97 2.09 7.58
N LEU A 60 -8.36 1.50 8.60
CA LEU A 60 -7.39 0.42 8.48
C LEU A 60 -8.00 -0.92 8.89
N PHE A 61 -7.55 -1.99 8.24
CA PHE A 61 -7.92 -3.36 8.59
C PHE A 61 -6.96 -3.93 9.67
N PRO A 62 -7.39 -4.93 10.47
CA PRO A 62 -8.71 -5.55 10.49
C PRO A 62 -9.69 -4.85 11.44
N ASP A 63 -9.23 -3.96 12.29
CA ASP A 63 -10.00 -3.40 13.41
C ASP A 63 -10.83 -2.16 13.02
N LEU A 64 -10.78 -1.74 11.74
CA LEU A 64 -11.47 -0.56 11.18
C LEU A 64 -11.10 0.76 11.90
N THR A 65 -9.89 0.83 12.45
CA THR A 65 -9.37 2.05 13.08
C THR A 65 -9.27 3.18 12.05
N PRO A 66 -9.68 4.42 12.37
CA PRO A 66 -9.51 5.55 11.47
C PRO A 66 -8.04 5.74 11.10
N ALA A 67 -7.74 5.79 9.80
CA ALA A 67 -6.37 5.94 9.33
C ALA A 67 -5.75 7.27 9.74
N LYS A 68 -6.57 8.31 9.81
CA LYS A 68 -6.18 9.65 10.26
C LYS A 68 -5.56 9.63 11.66
N ASP A 69 -6.17 8.90 12.60
CA ASP A 69 -5.70 8.85 14.00
C ASP A 69 -4.29 8.27 14.08
N ILE A 70 -4.02 7.21 13.33
CA ILE A 70 -2.70 6.58 13.27
C ILE A 70 -1.65 7.51 12.64
N VAL A 71 -2.02 8.20 11.56
CA VAL A 71 -1.10 9.15 10.89
C VAL A 71 -0.80 10.32 11.80
N GLU A 72 -1.79 10.89 12.47
CA GLU A 72 -1.61 12.01 13.41
C GLU A 72 -0.74 11.60 14.62
N GLU A 73 -0.95 10.40 15.16
CA GLU A 73 -0.13 9.86 16.25
C GLU A 73 1.35 9.71 15.82
N LEU A 74 1.60 9.16 14.63
CA LEU A 74 2.96 9.00 14.11
C LEU A 74 3.65 10.34 13.82
N ILE A 75 2.92 11.32 13.27
CA ILE A 75 3.44 12.66 13.05
C ILE A 75 3.79 13.32 14.39
N ALA A 76 2.91 13.23 15.38
CA ALA A 76 3.15 13.79 16.72
C ALA A 76 4.36 13.12 17.41
N SER A 77 4.50 11.80 17.25
CA SER A 77 5.61 11.03 17.85
C SER A 77 6.95 11.29 17.15
N SER A 78 6.94 11.72 15.90
CA SER A 78 8.15 12.04 15.11
C SER A 78 8.47 13.54 15.04
N LYS A 79 7.79 14.38 15.82
CA LYS A 79 7.90 15.87 15.77
C LYS A 79 9.32 16.42 15.97
N ASP A 80 10.17 15.69 16.70
CA ASP A 80 11.56 16.10 16.99
C ASP A 80 12.53 15.65 15.87
N ALA A 81 12.05 15.00 14.81
CA ALA A 81 12.82 14.73 13.61
C ALA A 81 12.97 15.98 12.74
N ASN A 82 14.08 16.09 12.01
CA ASN A 82 14.20 17.10 10.96
C ASN A 82 13.44 16.64 9.72
N ILE A 83 12.50 17.45 9.23
CA ILE A 83 11.61 17.07 8.12
C ILE A 83 11.77 18.06 6.97
N PHE A 84 12.08 17.53 5.78
CA PHE A 84 12.12 18.27 4.52
C PHE A 84 10.97 17.82 3.63
N LEU A 85 9.92 18.62 3.56
CA LEU A 85 8.80 18.42 2.64
C LEU A 85 9.10 19.02 1.26
N LYS A 86 8.36 18.61 0.22
CA LYS A 86 8.56 19.05 -1.19
C LYS A 86 10.03 18.92 -1.63
N THR A 87 10.70 17.89 -1.10
CA THR A 87 12.15 17.73 -1.26
C THR A 87 12.46 16.30 -1.69
N GLU A 88 13.30 16.16 -2.70
CA GLU A 88 13.79 14.87 -3.20
C GLU A 88 15.29 14.73 -2.97
N ILE A 89 15.78 13.49 -3.05
CA ILE A 89 17.22 13.24 -3.13
C ILE A 89 17.67 13.50 -4.57
N SER A 90 18.61 14.45 -4.73
CA SER A 90 19.22 14.75 -6.03
C SER A 90 20.38 13.81 -6.35
N PHE A 91 21.21 13.53 -5.33
CA PHE A 91 22.39 12.70 -5.50
C PHE A 91 22.86 12.13 -4.17
N ILE A 92 23.44 10.93 -4.20
CA ILE A 92 24.09 10.30 -3.04
C ILE A 92 25.53 9.95 -3.44
N ASN A 93 26.50 10.58 -2.79
CA ASN A 93 27.91 10.25 -2.94
C ASN A 93 28.33 9.33 -1.78
N ARG A 94 28.91 8.18 -2.13
CA ARG A 94 29.45 7.23 -1.15
C ARG A 94 30.89 7.61 -0.83
N LEU A 95 31.17 7.80 0.44
CA LEU A 95 32.51 7.90 1.01
C LEU A 95 32.93 6.56 1.62
N LYS A 96 34.12 6.47 2.21
CA LYS A 96 34.65 5.22 2.77
C LYS A 96 33.68 4.58 3.80
N ASP A 97 33.21 5.35 4.78
CA ASP A 97 32.36 4.87 5.89
C ASP A 97 31.11 5.73 6.11
N SER A 98 30.76 6.57 5.13
CA SER A 98 29.62 7.48 5.21
C SER A 98 29.05 7.77 3.83
N TYR A 99 27.98 8.52 3.81
CA TYR A 99 27.30 9.04 2.62
C TYR A 99 27.17 10.55 2.71
N ASN A 100 27.33 11.21 1.59
CA ASN A 100 26.93 12.60 1.42
C ASN A 100 25.68 12.65 0.56
N VAL A 101 24.55 13.01 1.17
CA VAL A 101 23.22 13.05 0.55
C VAL A 101 22.90 14.49 0.18
N MET A 102 22.76 14.75 -1.12
CA MET A 102 22.39 16.06 -1.66
C MET A 102 20.88 16.09 -1.89
N LEU A 103 20.21 17.07 -1.31
CA LEU A 103 18.79 17.32 -1.48
C LEU A 103 18.52 18.27 -2.67
N SER A 104 17.32 18.22 -3.23
CA SER A 104 16.88 19.07 -4.35
C SER A 104 16.87 20.58 -4.03
N ASN A 105 16.81 20.92 -2.75
CA ASN A 105 16.90 22.31 -2.26
C ASN A 105 18.35 22.79 -2.03
N GLY A 106 19.36 22.00 -2.42
CA GLY A 106 20.78 22.34 -2.31
C GLY A 106 21.43 22.01 -0.96
N ILE A 107 20.68 21.48 0.01
CA ILE A 107 21.23 21.05 1.31
C ILE A 107 21.99 19.74 1.14
N SER A 108 23.16 19.65 1.77
CA SER A 108 24.01 18.47 1.82
C SER A 108 24.06 17.90 3.24
N ILE A 109 23.78 16.60 3.38
CA ILE A 109 23.72 15.89 4.66
C ILE A 109 24.76 14.79 4.66
N SER A 110 25.69 14.82 5.64
CA SER A 110 26.62 13.73 5.88
C SER A 110 26.01 12.74 6.86
N THR A 111 25.95 11.46 6.49
CA THR A 111 25.36 10.40 7.32
C THR A 111 26.08 9.08 7.09
N ARG A 112 26.02 8.18 8.10
CA ARG A 112 26.44 6.78 7.95
C ARG A 112 25.29 5.86 7.56
N TYR A 113 24.05 6.31 7.70
CA TYR A 113 22.87 5.47 7.56
C TYR A 113 21.79 6.12 6.70
N ILE A 114 21.32 5.35 5.74
CA ILE A 114 20.18 5.73 4.87
C ILE A 114 19.13 4.64 4.99
N LEU A 115 17.89 5.03 5.24
CA LEU A 115 16.72 4.16 5.26
C LEU A 115 15.77 4.50 4.13
N TYR A 116 15.54 3.55 3.24
CA TYR A 116 14.57 3.69 2.14
C TYR A 116 13.19 3.24 2.61
N THR A 117 12.24 4.17 2.63
CA THR A 117 10.82 3.97 2.98
C THR A 117 9.92 4.54 1.90
N THR A 118 10.31 4.34 0.65
CA THR A 118 9.75 4.98 -0.54
C THR A 118 8.40 4.41 -0.98
N GLY A 119 7.96 3.32 -0.34
CA GLY A 119 6.64 2.71 -0.57
C GLY A 119 6.45 2.18 -1.99
N PHE A 120 5.20 2.24 -2.47
CA PHE A 120 4.76 1.68 -3.74
C PHE A 120 3.85 2.68 -4.49
N LYS A 121 3.49 2.35 -5.73
CA LYS A 121 2.36 2.97 -6.44
C LYS A 121 1.26 1.96 -6.66
N LEU A 122 0.02 2.43 -6.83
CA LEU A 122 -1.05 1.59 -7.30
C LEU A 122 -0.92 1.37 -8.81
N PHE A 123 -1.26 0.16 -9.23
CA PHE A 123 -1.32 -0.18 -10.65
C PHE A 123 -2.34 0.72 -11.37
N ASP A 124 -1.96 1.20 -12.53
CA ASP A 124 -2.83 1.98 -13.39
C ASP A 124 -3.90 1.09 -14.03
N ALA A 125 -5.13 1.17 -13.52
CA ALA A 125 -6.24 0.33 -13.95
C ALA A 125 -6.66 0.57 -15.42
N GLN A 126 -6.28 1.71 -16.04
CA GLN A 126 -6.52 1.97 -17.46
C GLN A 126 -5.83 0.96 -18.38
N LYS A 127 -4.73 0.36 -17.91
CA LYS A 127 -4.00 -0.68 -18.66
C LYS A 127 -4.73 -2.03 -18.73
N LYS A 128 -5.88 -2.14 -18.05
CA LYS A 128 -6.77 -3.31 -18.05
C LYS A 128 -8.12 -2.92 -18.65
N GLU A 129 -8.10 -2.65 -19.96
CA GLU A 129 -9.27 -2.17 -20.71
C GLU A 129 -10.49 -3.09 -20.56
N GLU A 130 -10.27 -4.40 -20.39
CA GLU A 130 -11.30 -5.39 -20.16
C GLU A 130 -12.16 -5.15 -18.93
N TYR A 131 -11.70 -4.30 -17.99
CA TYR A 131 -12.47 -3.92 -16.79
C TYR A 131 -13.17 -2.56 -16.92
N GLY A 132 -12.91 -1.79 -17.99
CA GLY A 132 -13.66 -0.58 -18.33
C GLY A 132 -13.40 0.63 -17.43
N TYR A 133 -12.29 0.69 -16.67
CA TYR A 133 -11.92 1.87 -15.89
C TYR A 133 -11.66 3.05 -16.83
N SER A 134 -12.18 4.23 -16.51
CA SER A 134 -12.22 5.44 -17.36
C SER A 134 -13.05 5.31 -18.65
N ILE A 135 -13.70 4.17 -18.89
CA ILE A 135 -14.64 3.96 -19.99
C ILE A 135 -16.06 4.00 -19.46
N TYR A 136 -16.35 3.24 -18.40
CA TYR A 136 -17.67 3.19 -17.77
C TYR A 136 -17.65 3.99 -16.46
N ASN A 137 -18.64 4.87 -16.30
CA ASN A 137 -18.74 5.75 -15.14
C ASN A 137 -18.91 5.01 -13.81
N GLN A 138 -19.42 3.79 -13.83
CA GLN A 138 -19.66 2.97 -12.64
C GLN A 138 -18.44 2.13 -12.24
N VAL A 139 -17.32 2.24 -12.97
CA VAL A 139 -16.09 1.53 -12.65
C VAL A 139 -15.11 2.49 -11.97
N ILE A 140 -14.73 2.15 -10.75
CA ILE A 140 -13.80 2.94 -9.93
C ILE A 140 -12.66 2.05 -9.41
N THR A 141 -11.60 2.65 -8.89
CA THR A 141 -10.55 1.92 -8.19
C THR A 141 -10.77 1.92 -6.68
N ASN A 142 -10.06 1.06 -5.97
CA ASN A 142 -10.00 1.07 -4.50
C ASN A 142 -9.51 2.42 -3.95
N ALA A 143 -8.64 3.13 -4.67
CA ALA A 143 -8.19 4.47 -4.27
C ALA A 143 -9.29 5.52 -4.44
N ASP A 144 -10.04 5.50 -5.55
CA ASP A 144 -11.20 6.37 -5.75
C ASP A 144 -12.23 6.16 -4.63
N LEU A 145 -12.44 4.91 -4.22
CA LEU A 145 -13.37 4.58 -3.15
C LEU A 145 -12.90 5.11 -1.79
N GLU A 146 -11.61 5.00 -1.45
CA GLU A 146 -11.06 5.62 -0.23
C GLU A 146 -11.26 7.14 -0.24
N GLN A 147 -11.00 7.79 -1.37
CA GLN A 147 -11.22 9.21 -1.51
C GLN A 147 -12.70 9.58 -1.30
N TRP A 148 -13.62 8.75 -1.81
CA TRP A 148 -15.04 8.97 -1.57
C TRP A 148 -15.44 8.79 -0.10
N PHE A 149 -14.93 7.78 0.59
CA PHE A 149 -15.17 7.61 2.02
C PHE A 149 -14.75 8.83 2.83
N ASN A 150 -13.65 9.48 2.47
CA ASN A 150 -13.14 10.65 3.16
C ASN A 150 -13.88 11.96 2.79
N THR A 151 -14.35 12.11 1.56
CA THR A 151 -14.85 13.38 1.05
C THR A 151 -16.35 13.42 0.76
N GLY A 152 -16.95 12.25 0.49
CA GLY A 152 -18.33 12.12 0.04
C GLY A 152 -18.63 12.74 -1.35
N LYS A 153 -17.59 13.11 -2.13
CA LYS A 153 -17.75 13.98 -3.31
C LYS A 153 -17.67 13.30 -4.68
N ASP A 154 -17.55 11.97 -4.74
CA ASP A 154 -17.50 11.28 -6.03
C ASP A 154 -18.90 11.14 -6.63
N LYS A 155 -19.14 11.79 -7.79
CA LYS A 155 -20.43 11.78 -8.52
C LYS A 155 -20.81 10.38 -9.02
N ARG A 156 -19.87 9.45 -9.09
CA ARG A 156 -20.13 8.05 -9.48
C ARG A 156 -20.88 7.28 -8.39
N ILE A 157 -20.82 7.76 -7.14
CA ILE A 157 -21.42 7.13 -5.96
C ILE A 157 -22.45 8.07 -5.29
N SER A 158 -22.08 9.33 -5.08
CA SER A 158 -22.86 10.28 -4.29
C SER A 158 -24.21 10.59 -4.93
N GLY A 159 -25.28 10.50 -4.14
CA GLY A 159 -26.64 10.79 -4.58
C GLY A 159 -27.28 9.72 -5.48
N LYS A 160 -26.63 8.54 -5.62
CA LYS A 160 -27.20 7.40 -6.35
C LYS A 160 -27.78 6.37 -5.40
N GLU A 161 -28.84 5.71 -5.85
CA GLU A 161 -29.33 4.48 -5.27
C GLU A 161 -28.43 3.33 -5.77
N ILE A 162 -27.72 2.69 -4.85
CA ILE A 162 -26.79 1.60 -5.15
C ILE A 162 -27.30 0.34 -4.47
N SER A 163 -27.69 -0.63 -5.26
CA SER A 163 -28.26 -1.90 -4.80
C SER A 163 -27.32 -3.10 -5.01
N LYS A 164 -26.36 -3.00 -5.96
CA LYS A 164 -25.42 -4.08 -6.25
C LYS A 164 -24.01 -3.55 -6.50
N ILE A 165 -23.05 -4.05 -5.73
CA ILE A 165 -21.65 -3.61 -5.77
C ILE A 165 -20.74 -4.83 -6.00
N GLY A 166 -19.76 -4.69 -6.90
CA GLY A 166 -18.74 -5.70 -7.15
C GLY A 166 -17.35 -5.22 -6.80
N PHE A 167 -16.51 -6.12 -6.29
CA PHE A 167 -15.08 -5.90 -6.07
C PHE A 167 -14.29 -6.92 -6.89
N VAL A 168 -13.43 -6.46 -7.81
CA VAL A 168 -12.55 -7.33 -8.59
C VAL A 168 -11.16 -7.33 -7.98
N HIS A 169 -10.73 -8.48 -7.47
CA HIS A 169 -9.42 -8.63 -6.85
C HIS A 169 -8.29 -8.76 -7.88
N CYS A 170 -7.06 -8.47 -7.47
CA CYS A 170 -5.84 -8.67 -8.25
C CYS A 170 -5.78 -7.93 -9.59
N VAL A 171 -6.34 -6.72 -9.68
CA VAL A 171 -6.23 -5.91 -10.89
C VAL A 171 -4.80 -5.42 -11.06
N GLY A 172 -4.11 -5.88 -12.12
CA GLY A 172 -2.70 -5.60 -12.35
C GLY A 172 -1.74 -6.21 -11.33
N SER A 173 -2.16 -7.28 -10.64
CA SER A 173 -1.33 -8.07 -9.72
C SER A 173 -1.54 -9.55 -10.03
N ARG A 174 -0.49 -10.40 -9.93
CA ARG A 174 -0.51 -11.79 -10.39
C ARG A 174 -0.88 -11.89 -11.88
N ASP A 175 -0.38 -10.96 -12.66
CA ASP A 175 -0.73 -10.78 -14.07
C ASP A 175 0.54 -10.57 -14.91
N GLU A 176 0.93 -11.61 -15.63
CA GLU A 176 2.12 -11.59 -16.50
C GLU A 176 1.97 -10.60 -17.67
N LYS A 177 0.73 -10.42 -18.20
CA LYS A 177 0.46 -9.46 -19.27
C LYS A 177 0.67 -8.02 -18.79
N ALA A 178 0.37 -7.76 -17.51
CA ALA A 178 0.62 -6.49 -16.86
C ALA A 178 2.09 -6.31 -16.41
N ARG A 179 2.95 -7.33 -16.62
CA ARG A 179 4.34 -7.39 -16.13
C ARG A 179 4.44 -7.18 -14.60
N ASN A 180 3.46 -7.69 -13.87
CA ASN A 180 3.41 -7.69 -12.41
C ASN A 180 2.90 -9.05 -11.93
N SER A 181 3.80 -10.03 -11.89
CA SER A 181 3.49 -11.42 -11.58
C SER A 181 3.28 -11.67 -10.09
N GLN A 182 3.77 -10.77 -9.24
CA GLN A 182 3.69 -10.92 -7.80
C GLN A 182 2.32 -10.57 -7.21
N CYS A 183 2.07 -11.10 -6.01
CA CYS A 183 0.90 -10.76 -5.21
C CYS A 183 1.18 -9.53 -4.37
N SER A 184 0.29 -8.52 -4.43
CA SER A 184 0.37 -7.32 -3.60
C SER A 184 0.12 -7.58 -2.10
N LYS A 185 -0.25 -8.80 -1.71
CA LYS A 185 -0.48 -9.30 -0.33
C LYS A 185 -1.61 -8.63 0.45
N VAL A 186 -1.98 -7.39 0.14
CA VAL A 186 -2.98 -6.61 0.91
C VAL A 186 -4.29 -6.37 0.18
N CYS A 187 -4.38 -6.59 -1.14
CA CYS A 187 -5.61 -6.29 -1.89
C CYS A 187 -6.81 -7.11 -1.42
N CYS A 188 -6.63 -8.37 -0.99
CA CYS A 188 -7.73 -9.18 -0.49
C CYS A 188 -8.34 -8.61 0.80
N ILE A 189 -7.50 -8.27 1.78
CA ILE A 189 -7.99 -7.71 3.05
C ILE A 189 -8.53 -6.30 2.89
N THR A 190 -7.95 -5.50 1.98
CA THR A 190 -8.46 -4.17 1.63
C THR A 190 -9.84 -4.27 0.98
N ALA A 191 -10.06 -5.23 0.06
CA ALA A 191 -11.38 -5.44 -0.54
C ALA A 191 -12.43 -5.81 0.50
N ILE A 192 -12.10 -6.70 1.45
CA ILE A 192 -12.99 -7.07 2.54
C ILE A 192 -13.33 -5.84 3.40
N LYS A 193 -12.33 -5.04 3.76
CA LYS A 193 -12.52 -3.79 4.51
C LYS A 193 -13.48 -2.85 3.77
N GLN A 194 -13.21 -2.55 2.51
CA GLN A 194 -14.03 -1.64 1.70
C GLN A 194 -15.44 -2.20 1.46
N ALA A 195 -15.58 -3.50 1.28
CA ALA A 195 -16.88 -4.15 1.15
C ALA A 195 -17.75 -4.00 2.42
N ILE A 196 -17.13 -4.15 3.61
CA ILE A 196 -17.80 -3.89 4.88
C ILE A 196 -18.21 -2.42 4.99
N GLU A 197 -17.32 -1.48 4.69
CA GLU A 197 -17.61 -0.04 4.72
C GLU A 197 -18.74 0.35 3.76
N MET A 198 -18.77 -0.27 2.56
CA MET A 198 -19.87 -0.09 1.60
C MET A 198 -21.18 -0.66 2.12
N LYS A 199 -21.15 -1.81 2.79
CA LYS A 199 -22.33 -2.42 3.41
C LYS A 199 -22.88 -1.58 4.57
N GLU A 200 -22.00 -0.91 5.32
CA GLU A 200 -22.40 0.06 6.37
C GLU A 200 -23.08 1.32 5.76
N LYS A 201 -22.65 1.76 4.58
CA LYS A 201 -23.23 2.92 3.86
C LYS A 201 -24.50 2.59 3.08
N PHE A 202 -24.59 1.38 2.55
CA PHE A 202 -25.71 0.85 1.75
C PHE A 202 -26.17 -0.49 2.35
N PRO A 203 -26.93 -0.47 3.45
CA PRO A 203 -27.25 -1.71 4.19
C PRO A 203 -28.04 -2.74 3.37
N ASP A 204 -28.83 -2.31 2.40
CA ASP A 204 -29.64 -3.17 1.55
C ASP A 204 -28.89 -3.65 0.29
N ALA A 205 -27.68 -3.13 0.02
CA ALA A 205 -26.92 -3.50 -1.17
C ALA A 205 -26.41 -4.95 -1.09
N GLU A 206 -26.50 -5.68 -2.19
CA GLU A 206 -25.80 -6.94 -2.40
C GLU A 206 -24.35 -6.66 -2.81
N ILE A 207 -23.40 -7.26 -2.11
CA ILE A 207 -21.97 -7.04 -2.38
C ILE A 207 -21.30 -8.33 -2.79
N TYR A 208 -20.54 -8.27 -3.90
CA TYR A 208 -19.84 -9.40 -4.51
C TYR A 208 -18.34 -9.14 -4.55
N CYS A 209 -17.52 -10.08 -4.08
CA CYS A 209 -16.07 -10.09 -4.20
C CYS A 209 -15.64 -11.20 -5.16
N PHE A 210 -15.11 -10.83 -6.33
CA PHE A 210 -14.58 -11.76 -7.33
C PHE A 210 -13.09 -11.96 -7.08
N TYR A 211 -12.66 -13.18 -6.75
CA TYR A 211 -11.28 -13.48 -6.34
C TYR A 211 -10.76 -14.79 -6.95
N MET A 212 -9.45 -14.87 -7.15
CA MET A 212 -8.78 -16.12 -7.54
C MET A 212 -8.48 -16.99 -6.32
N ASP A 213 -7.74 -16.43 -5.37
CA ASP A 213 -7.43 -17.00 -4.06
C ASP A 213 -7.45 -15.88 -3.02
N LEU A 214 -7.99 -16.13 -1.85
CA LEU A 214 -7.89 -15.22 -0.71
C LEU A 214 -6.56 -15.45 0.02
N ARG A 215 -5.77 -14.40 0.13
CA ARG A 215 -4.48 -14.42 0.83
C ARG A 215 -4.56 -13.53 2.06
N LEU A 216 -4.87 -14.16 3.20
CA LEU A 216 -5.17 -13.50 4.48
C LEU A 216 -4.15 -13.97 5.52
N PHE A 217 -2.90 -13.48 5.41
CA PHE A 217 -1.77 -13.95 6.21
C PHE A 217 -1.68 -13.33 7.61
N GLY A 218 -2.39 -12.23 7.84
CA GLY A 218 -2.31 -11.49 9.09
C GLY A 218 -3.13 -12.13 10.21
N LYS A 219 -2.71 -11.90 11.45
CA LYS A 219 -3.50 -12.26 12.63
C LYS A 219 -4.85 -11.54 12.56
N LYS A 220 -5.95 -12.26 12.87
CA LYS A 220 -7.35 -11.81 12.79
C LYS A 220 -7.89 -11.58 11.36
N PHE A 221 -7.13 -11.80 10.29
CA PHE A 221 -7.65 -11.57 8.94
C PHE A 221 -8.68 -12.60 8.53
N GLU A 222 -8.50 -13.85 8.96
CA GLU A 222 -9.52 -14.91 8.75
C GLU A 222 -10.83 -14.59 9.49
N ASP A 223 -10.73 -14.15 10.74
CA ASP A 223 -11.90 -13.74 11.52
C ASP A 223 -12.65 -12.58 10.86
N PHE A 224 -11.89 -11.63 10.28
CA PHE A 224 -12.44 -10.49 9.56
C PHE A 224 -13.17 -10.90 8.27
N TYR A 225 -12.63 -11.89 7.55
CA TYR A 225 -13.28 -12.49 6.39
C TYR A 225 -14.57 -13.22 6.77
N ILE A 226 -14.52 -14.04 7.81
CA ILE A 226 -15.70 -14.76 8.33
C ILE A 226 -16.81 -13.77 8.75
N LYS A 227 -16.41 -12.68 9.43
CA LYS A 227 -17.33 -11.61 9.81
C LYS A 227 -17.98 -10.96 8.57
N ALA A 228 -17.20 -10.68 7.50
CA ALA A 228 -17.73 -10.13 6.26
C ALA A 228 -18.80 -11.01 5.62
N GLN A 229 -18.61 -12.34 5.65
CA GLN A 229 -19.60 -13.30 5.13
C GLN A 229 -20.83 -13.40 6.02
N ARG A 230 -20.65 -13.60 7.33
CA ARG A 230 -21.74 -13.96 8.26
C ARG A 230 -22.55 -12.76 8.71
N ASP A 231 -21.87 -11.67 9.07
CA ASP A 231 -22.54 -10.52 9.68
C ASP A 231 -22.96 -9.49 8.64
N TYR A 232 -22.19 -9.37 7.54
CA TYR A 232 -22.47 -8.41 6.48
C TYR A 232 -23.07 -9.02 5.20
N GLY A 233 -23.15 -10.34 5.10
CA GLY A 233 -23.72 -11.03 3.95
C GLY A 233 -22.98 -10.80 2.63
N ILE A 234 -21.66 -10.57 2.68
CA ILE A 234 -20.85 -10.34 1.49
C ILE A 234 -20.62 -11.65 0.75
N HIS A 235 -20.92 -11.68 -0.54
CA HIS A 235 -20.77 -12.84 -1.40
C HIS A 235 -19.35 -12.93 -1.97
N PHE A 236 -18.69 -14.06 -1.75
CA PHE A 236 -17.35 -14.34 -2.26
C PHE A 236 -17.42 -15.34 -3.41
N ILE A 237 -17.17 -14.88 -4.63
CA ILE A 237 -17.22 -15.67 -5.86
C ILE A 237 -15.78 -16.02 -6.28
N ARG A 238 -15.45 -17.31 -6.21
CA ARG A 238 -14.13 -17.77 -6.63
C ARG A 238 -14.09 -17.91 -8.13
N GLY A 239 -13.44 -16.95 -8.79
CA GLY A 239 -13.30 -16.93 -10.22
C GLY A 239 -12.70 -15.63 -10.71
N ARG A 240 -12.14 -15.66 -11.90
CA ARG A 240 -11.60 -14.46 -12.54
C ARG A 240 -12.69 -13.78 -13.36
N VAL A 241 -12.83 -12.48 -13.23
CA VAL A 241 -13.64 -11.67 -14.13
C VAL A 241 -12.99 -11.69 -15.51
N SER A 242 -13.74 -12.11 -16.50
CA SER A 242 -13.29 -12.22 -17.88
C SER A 242 -13.57 -10.99 -18.73
N GLU A 243 -14.69 -10.33 -18.43
CA GLU A 243 -15.17 -9.18 -19.20
C GLU A 243 -16.07 -8.32 -18.35
N VAL A 244 -15.98 -7.01 -18.60
CA VAL A 244 -16.91 -6.00 -18.08
C VAL A 244 -17.48 -5.23 -19.26
N SER A 245 -18.80 -5.04 -19.27
CA SER A 245 -19.50 -4.26 -20.29
C SER A 245 -20.59 -3.39 -19.64
N GLU A 246 -21.10 -2.40 -20.34
CA GLU A 246 -22.19 -1.57 -19.87
C GLU A 246 -23.50 -1.95 -20.56
N ASN A 247 -24.61 -1.92 -19.83
CA ASN A 247 -25.93 -2.10 -20.41
C ASN A 247 -26.55 -0.75 -20.82
N ILE A 248 -27.75 -0.82 -21.44
CA ILE A 248 -28.49 0.38 -21.91
C ILE A 248 -28.83 1.34 -20.76
N ASP A 249 -29.02 0.82 -19.54
CA ASP A 249 -29.39 1.62 -18.37
C ASP A 249 -28.13 2.22 -17.69
N GLY A 250 -26.95 2.05 -18.28
CA GLY A 250 -25.70 2.54 -17.73
C GLY A 250 -25.16 1.73 -16.54
N ARG A 251 -25.70 0.54 -16.27
CA ARG A 251 -25.15 -0.38 -15.24
C ARG A 251 -24.10 -1.29 -15.82
N VAL A 252 -23.20 -1.75 -14.98
CA VAL A 252 -22.06 -2.59 -15.37
C VAL A 252 -22.45 -4.07 -15.33
N ILE A 253 -22.17 -4.79 -16.40
CA ILE A 253 -22.34 -6.23 -16.49
C ILE A 253 -20.96 -6.88 -16.33
N VAL A 254 -20.81 -7.70 -15.30
CA VAL A 254 -19.60 -8.49 -15.04
C VAL A 254 -19.85 -9.94 -15.46
N LYS A 255 -18.94 -10.48 -16.27
CA LYS A 255 -18.89 -11.90 -16.59
C LYS A 255 -17.74 -12.56 -15.88
N ALA A 256 -18.01 -13.65 -15.18
CA ALA A 256 -17.03 -14.46 -14.47
C ALA A 256 -17.41 -15.94 -14.53
N GLU A 257 -16.52 -16.81 -14.15
CA GLU A 257 -16.82 -18.21 -13.84
C GLU A 257 -16.80 -18.39 -12.33
N ASP A 258 -17.89 -18.92 -11.77
CA ASP A 258 -17.84 -19.41 -10.40
C ASP A 258 -17.22 -20.83 -10.42
N THR A 259 -15.93 -20.91 -10.10
CA THR A 259 -15.16 -22.16 -10.15
C THR A 259 -15.54 -23.15 -9.05
N LEU A 260 -16.20 -22.72 -7.99
CA LEU A 260 -16.73 -23.60 -6.94
C LEU A 260 -18.05 -24.23 -7.36
N ALA A 261 -18.89 -23.46 -8.03
CA ALA A 261 -20.18 -23.94 -8.55
C ALA A 261 -20.03 -24.61 -9.94
N GLY A 262 -18.89 -24.44 -10.62
CA GLY A 262 -18.63 -24.94 -11.97
C GLY A 262 -19.57 -24.33 -13.01
N LYS A 263 -19.93 -23.05 -12.85
CA LYS A 263 -20.94 -22.38 -13.69
C LYS A 263 -20.50 -20.97 -14.13
N PRO A 264 -20.82 -20.57 -15.37
CA PRO A 264 -20.67 -19.17 -15.76
C PRO A 264 -21.62 -18.30 -14.95
N LEU A 265 -21.13 -17.13 -14.57
CA LEU A 265 -21.86 -16.13 -13.81
C LEU A 265 -21.92 -14.82 -14.59
N LYS A 266 -23.10 -14.20 -14.64
CA LYS A 266 -23.32 -12.88 -15.17
C LYS A 266 -24.05 -12.05 -14.12
N VAL A 267 -23.45 -10.96 -13.66
CA VAL A 267 -24.04 -10.08 -12.64
C VAL A 267 -24.11 -8.66 -13.18
N THR A 268 -25.26 -8.00 -13.01
CA THR A 268 -25.41 -6.57 -13.31
C THR A 268 -25.25 -5.79 -12.02
N LEU A 269 -24.35 -4.80 -12.03
CA LEU A 269 -23.92 -4.03 -10.86
C LEU A 269 -24.16 -2.53 -11.09
N ASP A 270 -24.44 -1.81 -10.02
CA ASP A 270 -24.53 -0.36 -10.00
C ASP A 270 -23.15 0.30 -9.81
N LEU A 271 -22.21 -0.45 -9.19
CA LEU A 271 -20.85 0.00 -8.96
C LEU A 271 -19.89 -1.19 -9.02
N LEU A 272 -18.75 -1.00 -9.69
CA LEU A 272 -17.63 -1.96 -9.73
C LEU A 272 -16.36 -1.31 -9.22
N VAL A 273 -15.75 -1.92 -8.22
CA VAL A 273 -14.49 -1.48 -7.60
C VAL A 273 -13.35 -2.39 -8.04
N LEU A 274 -12.34 -1.82 -8.65
CA LEU A 274 -11.13 -2.52 -9.07
C LEU A 274 -10.07 -2.43 -7.98
N MET A 275 -9.68 -3.58 -7.44
CA MET A 275 -8.62 -3.68 -6.42
C MET A 275 -7.26 -3.62 -7.10
N SER A 276 -6.80 -2.40 -7.40
CA SER A 276 -5.50 -2.14 -8.04
C SER A 276 -4.36 -2.69 -7.19
N GLY A 277 -3.47 -3.46 -7.83
CA GLY A 277 -2.30 -4.03 -7.20
C GLY A 277 -1.22 -2.98 -6.90
N MET A 278 -0.20 -3.41 -6.15
CA MET A 278 1.01 -2.61 -5.90
C MET A 278 2.00 -2.80 -7.04
N VAL A 279 2.59 -1.70 -7.48
CA VAL A 279 3.73 -1.68 -8.41
C VAL A 279 4.86 -0.85 -7.81
N CYS A 280 6.08 -1.12 -8.26
CA CYS A 280 7.23 -0.35 -7.81
C CYS A 280 7.04 1.15 -8.06
N ASN A 281 7.46 1.95 -7.09
CA ASN A 281 7.56 3.39 -7.27
C ASN A 281 8.80 3.71 -8.10
N PRO A 282 8.69 4.36 -9.28
CA PRO A 282 9.85 4.72 -10.11
C PRO A 282 10.93 5.52 -9.37
N GLU A 283 10.55 6.25 -8.34
CA GLU A 283 11.50 7.00 -7.51
C GLU A 283 12.34 6.09 -6.62
N SER A 284 11.78 4.94 -6.20
CA SER A 284 12.55 3.91 -5.50
C SER A 284 13.68 3.38 -6.39
N THR A 285 13.38 3.14 -7.67
CA THR A 285 14.37 2.71 -8.66
C THR A 285 15.42 3.79 -8.90
N LYS A 286 15.01 5.06 -9.02
CA LYS A 286 15.94 6.21 -9.14
C LYS A 286 16.85 6.31 -7.91
N ALA A 287 16.29 6.26 -6.72
CA ALA A 287 17.06 6.31 -5.48
C ALA A 287 18.00 5.10 -5.31
N ALA A 288 17.54 3.90 -5.73
CA ALA A 288 18.35 2.68 -5.74
C ALA A 288 19.57 2.82 -6.65
N SER A 289 19.39 3.39 -7.85
CA SER A 289 20.47 3.56 -8.83
C SER A 289 21.63 4.42 -8.32
N MET A 290 21.36 5.41 -7.45
CA MET A 290 22.38 6.30 -6.87
C MET A 290 23.41 5.54 -6.01
N LEU A 291 23.02 4.39 -5.42
CA LEU A 291 23.91 3.51 -4.63
C LEU A 291 24.14 2.15 -5.30
N SER A 292 23.73 1.98 -6.56
CA SER A 292 23.77 0.69 -7.27
C SER A 292 23.17 -0.45 -6.41
N LEU A 293 22.00 -0.18 -5.82
CA LEU A 293 21.25 -1.18 -5.06
C LEU A 293 20.52 -2.13 -6.02
N PRO A 294 20.49 -3.43 -5.74
CA PRO A 294 19.76 -4.37 -6.57
C PRO A 294 18.25 -4.15 -6.47
N ILE A 295 17.59 -4.36 -7.60
CA ILE A 295 16.13 -4.41 -7.72
C ILE A 295 15.73 -5.79 -8.22
N ASP A 296 14.55 -6.26 -7.81
CA ASP A 296 13.99 -7.53 -8.29
C ASP A 296 13.34 -7.40 -9.67
N SER A 297 12.79 -8.50 -10.19
CA SER A 297 12.12 -8.55 -11.49
C SER A 297 10.89 -7.65 -11.61
N ASP A 298 10.28 -7.29 -10.48
CA ASP A 298 9.10 -6.44 -10.40
C ASP A 298 9.47 -4.96 -10.09
N GLY A 299 10.78 -4.67 -10.00
CA GLY A 299 11.34 -3.34 -9.81
C GLY A 299 11.47 -2.90 -8.35
N PHE A 300 11.14 -3.74 -7.37
CA PHE A 300 11.30 -3.40 -5.96
C PHE A 300 12.74 -3.58 -5.48
N LEU A 301 13.10 -2.87 -4.40
CA LEU A 301 14.41 -3.01 -3.77
C LEU A 301 14.59 -4.43 -3.24
N GLN A 302 15.70 -5.06 -3.64
CA GLN A 302 16.02 -6.41 -3.23
C GLN A 302 16.91 -6.41 -1.98
N SER A 303 16.44 -7.07 -0.91
CA SER A 303 17.22 -7.26 0.31
C SER A 303 18.42 -8.19 0.08
N SER A 304 19.42 -8.10 0.96
CA SER A 304 20.60 -8.97 0.92
C SER A 304 20.27 -10.43 1.23
N ASP A 305 19.23 -10.65 2.01
CA ASP A 305 18.68 -11.97 2.36
C ASP A 305 17.19 -11.83 2.64
N ASN A 306 16.37 -12.58 1.89
CA ASN A 306 14.90 -12.51 1.98
C ASN A 306 14.32 -13.22 3.21
N VAL A 307 15.13 -13.88 4.01
CA VAL A 307 14.67 -14.66 5.18
C VAL A 307 15.16 -14.04 6.48
N PHE A 308 16.47 -13.80 6.60
CA PHE A 308 17.10 -13.37 7.87
C PHE A 308 17.43 -11.88 7.92
N HIS A 309 17.61 -11.23 6.76
CA HIS A 309 18.04 -9.84 6.65
C HIS A 309 17.16 -9.05 5.67
N ILE A 310 15.85 -9.16 5.83
CA ILE A 310 14.84 -8.59 4.92
C ILE A 310 14.91 -7.05 4.82
N THR A 311 15.46 -6.39 5.83
CA THR A 311 15.60 -4.92 5.87
C THR A 311 16.98 -4.44 5.46
N SER A 312 17.95 -5.33 5.24
CA SER A 312 19.33 -4.98 4.94
C SER A 312 19.57 -4.96 3.43
N SER A 313 20.22 -3.92 2.95
CA SER A 313 20.77 -3.89 1.59
C SER A 313 22.15 -4.54 1.53
N PRO A 314 22.64 -4.92 0.34
CA PRO A 314 24.04 -5.33 0.15
C PRO A 314 25.05 -4.20 0.41
N ARG A 315 24.58 -2.97 0.58
CA ARG A 315 25.43 -1.80 0.88
C ARG A 315 25.39 -1.50 2.37
N LYS A 316 26.55 -1.56 3.02
CA LYS A 316 26.72 -1.22 4.45
C LYS A 316 26.15 0.17 4.71
N GLY A 317 25.27 0.29 5.70
CA GLY A 317 24.65 1.56 6.09
C GLY A 317 23.40 1.95 5.29
N ALA A 318 22.99 1.18 4.26
CA ALA A 318 21.73 1.36 3.57
C ALA A 318 20.74 0.24 3.97
N TYR A 319 19.51 0.63 4.30
CA TYR A 319 18.46 -0.25 4.80
C TYR A 319 17.13 0.03 4.10
N TYR A 320 16.20 -0.92 4.18
CA TYR A 320 14.86 -0.85 3.62
C TYR A 320 13.80 -1.04 4.71
N ALA A 321 12.66 -0.35 4.60
CA ALA A 321 11.48 -0.59 5.41
C ALA A 321 10.20 -0.18 4.65
N GLY A 322 9.12 -0.98 4.83
CA GLY A 322 7.80 -0.74 4.21
C GLY A 322 7.51 -1.64 3.05
#